data_fa39591990e0c8a07617e79bde7e0f0e
#
_entry.id   fa39591990e0c8a07617e79bde7e0f0e
#
_cell.length_a   1.000
_cell.length_b   1.000
_cell.length_c   1.000
_cell.angle_alpha   90.00
_cell.angle_beta   90.00
_cell.angle_gamma   90.00
#
_symmetry.space_group_name_H-M   'P 1'
#
loop_
_entity.id
_entity.type
_entity.pdbx_description
1 polymer ?
#
loop_
_entity_poly.entity_id
_entity_poly.type
_entity_poly.pdbx_seq_one_letter_code
_entity_poly.pdbx_strand_id
1 'polypeptide(L)'
;MLFRIDFEMGIYPDRVQVADRRSGRFVDFKSEIPFSAQGRLIADPLYFEYALVKAIRKVMSGGFILLDAKVKVLPTAPALRQSERDAVVNALRNIGFKAIRFESDHPSPVAA
;
A
#
# COMPACT_ATOMS: atom_id res chain seq x y z
N MET A 1 2.57 16.56 19.91
CA MET A 1 3.61 15.77 19.24
C MET A 1 3.10 15.37 17.85
N LEU A 2 3.86 15.71 16.85
CA LEU A 2 3.49 15.34 15.48
C LEU A 2 3.98 13.94 15.18
N PHE A 3 3.06 13.07 14.85
CA PHE A 3 3.43 11.73 14.40
C PHE A 3 3.61 11.77 12.89
N ARG A 4 4.82 11.49 12.45
CA ARG A 4 5.08 11.28 11.04
C ARG A 4 4.96 9.81 10.74
N ILE A 5 4.14 9.50 9.76
CA ILE A 5 3.94 8.12 9.34
C ILE A 5 4.69 7.94 8.04
N ASP A 6 5.57 6.94 8.03
CA ASP A 6 6.40 6.64 6.87
C ASP A 6 6.35 5.13 6.65
N PHE A 7 5.47 4.72 5.75
CA PHE A 7 5.24 3.31 5.48
C PHE A 7 5.82 2.87 4.15
N GLU A 8 6.20 1.61 4.09
CA GLU A 8 6.43 0.91 2.84
C GLU A 8 5.33 -0.12 2.67
N MET A 9 4.78 -0.23 1.47
CA MET A 9 3.68 -1.13 1.18
C MET A 9 4.03 -2.05 0.02
N GLY A 10 3.85 -3.35 0.23
CA GLY A 10 3.95 -4.35 -0.81
C GLY A 10 2.58 -4.90 -1.15
N ILE A 11 2.32 -5.10 -2.43
CA ILE A 11 1.06 -5.67 -2.90
C ILE A 11 1.35 -6.99 -3.60
N TYR A 12 0.68 -8.03 -3.14
CA TYR A 12 0.82 -9.39 -3.65
C TYR A 12 -0.57 -9.96 -3.93
N PRO A 13 -0.68 -11.09 -4.61
CA PRO A 13 -2.01 -11.68 -4.83
C PRO A 13 -2.75 -11.89 -3.51
N ASP A 14 -3.87 -11.19 -3.34
CA ASP A 14 -4.75 -11.25 -2.17
C ASP A 14 -4.04 -10.94 -0.85
N ARG A 15 -2.92 -10.23 -0.89
CA ARG A 15 -2.10 -9.97 0.28
C ARG A 15 -1.50 -8.58 0.22
N VAL A 16 -1.48 -7.91 1.36
CA VAL A 16 -0.86 -6.58 1.51
C VAL A 16 0.12 -6.65 2.67
N GLN A 17 1.33 -6.18 2.43
CA GLN A 17 2.34 -6.04 3.47
C GLN A 17 2.59 -4.56 3.74
N VAL A 18 2.64 -4.19 5.00
CA VAL A 18 2.89 -2.81 5.41
C VAL A 18 3.99 -2.81 6.46
N ALA A 19 5.02 -2.04 6.21
CA ALA A 19 6.11 -1.84 7.15
C ALA A 19 6.13 -0.40 7.60
N ASP A 20 6.21 -0.18 8.91
CA ASP A 20 6.43 1.14 9.47
C ASP A 20 7.93 1.36 9.59
N ARG A 21 8.46 2.26 8.79
CA ARG A 21 9.90 2.49 8.72
C ARG A 21 10.45 3.12 9.99
N ARG A 22 9.61 3.73 10.80
CA ARG A 22 10.05 4.40 12.02
C ARG A 22 10.13 3.47 13.21
N SER A 23 9.12 2.60 13.36
CA SER A 23 9.06 1.68 14.50
C SER A 23 9.63 0.32 14.19
N GLY A 24 9.76 -0.02 12.92
CA GLY A 24 10.15 -1.36 12.49
C GLY A 24 9.01 -2.36 12.52
N ARG A 25 7.80 -1.93 12.81
CA ARG A 25 6.64 -2.85 12.82
C ARG A 25 6.30 -3.26 11.40
N PHE A 26 5.88 -4.51 11.28
CA PHE A 26 5.58 -5.11 9.99
C PHE A 26 4.32 -5.94 10.10
N VAL A 27 3.44 -5.81 9.11
CA VAL A 27 2.21 -6.59 9.02
C VAL A 27 2.14 -7.23 7.64
N ASP A 28 1.84 -8.52 7.62
CA ASP A 28 1.56 -9.27 6.41
C ASP A 28 0.10 -9.71 6.50
N PHE A 29 -0.76 -9.05 5.76
CA PHE A 29 -2.19 -9.29 5.84
C PHE A 29 -2.70 -10.00 4.60
N LYS A 30 -3.20 -11.22 4.79
CA LYS A 30 -3.88 -11.96 3.73
C LYS A 30 -5.36 -11.67 3.79
N SER A 31 -5.94 -11.21 2.68
CA SER A 31 -7.34 -10.90 2.61
C SER A 31 -8.18 -12.16 2.59
N GLU A 32 -9.25 -12.18 3.38
CA GLU A 32 -10.21 -13.28 3.34
C GLU A 32 -11.04 -13.25 2.07
N ILE A 33 -11.31 -12.05 1.56
CA ILE A 33 -12.03 -11.86 0.32
C ILE A 33 -11.01 -11.53 -0.76
N PRO A 34 -10.92 -12.33 -1.83
CA PRO A 34 -9.94 -12.09 -2.88
C PRO A 34 -10.14 -10.74 -3.55
N PHE A 35 -9.05 -10.00 -3.71
CA PHE A 35 -9.07 -8.76 -4.49
C PHE A 35 -8.25 -8.90 -5.78
N SER A 36 -7.49 -9.97 -5.92
CA SER A 36 -6.67 -10.24 -7.10
C SER A 36 -7.35 -11.28 -7.98
N ALA A 37 -6.99 -11.28 -9.25
CA ALA A 37 -7.38 -12.32 -10.20
C ALA A 37 -6.18 -12.68 -11.03
N GLN A 38 -6.31 -13.68 -11.87
CA GLN A 38 -5.20 -14.12 -12.70
C GLN A 38 -4.74 -12.96 -13.60
N GLY A 39 -3.46 -12.65 -13.50
CA GLY A 39 -2.86 -11.59 -14.30
C GLY A 39 -3.16 -10.17 -13.82
N ARG A 40 -3.89 -10.01 -12.73
CA ARG A 40 -4.23 -8.68 -12.19
C ARG A 40 -4.11 -8.70 -10.68
N LEU A 41 -3.24 -7.87 -10.14
CA LEU A 41 -3.10 -7.78 -8.69
C LEU A 41 -4.31 -7.14 -8.03
N ILE A 42 -4.90 -6.13 -8.67
CA ILE A 42 -6.07 -5.45 -8.13
C ILE A 42 -7.20 -5.57 -9.14
N ALA A 43 -7.90 -6.70 -9.08
CA ALA A 43 -9.08 -6.92 -9.90
C ALA A 43 -10.33 -6.31 -9.27
N ASP A 44 -10.35 -6.22 -7.94
CA ASP A 44 -11.45 -5.65 -7.19
C ASP A 44 -10.93 -4.54 -6.28
N PRO A 45 -11.06 -3.28 -6.71
CA PRO A 45 -10.53 -2.14 -5.93
C PRO A 45 -11.18 -1.99 -4.56
N LEU A 46 -12.45 -2.33 -4.42
CA LEU A 46 -13.14 -2.19 -3.15
C LEU A 46 -12.60 -3.16 -2.10
N TYR A 47 -12.45 -4.42 -2.48
CA TYR A 47 -11.89 -5.41 -1.57
C TYR A 47 -10.41 -5.17 -1.30
N PHE A 48 -9.69 -4.62 -2.27
CA PHE A 48 -8.32 -4.19 -2.05
C PHE A 48 -8.26 -3.11 -0.97
N GLU A 49 -9.10 -2.08 -1.07
CA GLU A 49 -9.12 -1.00 -0.09
C GLU A 49 -9.46 -1.55 1.31
N TYR A 50 -10.39 -2.49 1.38
CA TYR A 50 -10.77 -3.12 2.63
C TYR A 50 -9.59 -3.85 3.27
N ALA A 51 -8.84 -4.62 2.47
CA ALA A 51 -7.65 -5.31 2.95
C ALA A 51 -6.58 -4.32 3.41
N LEU A 52 -6.40 -3.24 2.67
CA LEU A 52 -5.42 -2.22 2.99
C LEU A 52 -5.75 -1.53 4.31
N VAL A 53 -7.01 -1.18 4.53
CA VAL A 53 -7.45 -0.59 5.80
C VAL A 53 -7.12 -1.51 6.96
N LYS A 54 -7.42 -2.79 6.82
CA LYS A 54 -7.14 -3.76 7.87
C LYS A 54 -5.65 -3.90 8.16
N ALA A 55 -4.83 -3.94 7.11
CA ALA A 55 -3.38 -4.02 7.27
C ALA A 55 -2.83 -2.80 8.00
N ILE A 56 -3.29 -1.61 7.62
CA ILE A 56 -2.83 -0.37 8.25
C ILE A 56 -3.28 -0.30 9.71
N ARG A 57 -4.50 -0.71 10.01
CA ARG A 57 -4.96 -0.75 11.40
C ARG A 57 -4.09 -1.66 12.26
N LYS A 58 -3.68 -2.79 11.71
CA LYS A 58 -2.83 -3.72 12.45
C LYS A 58 -1.45 -3.15 12.72
N VAL A 59 -0.85 -2.50 11.73
CA VAL A 59 0.49 -1.93 11.91
C VAL A 59 0.45 -0.75 12.87
N MET A 60 -0.67 -0.05 12.96
CA MET A 60 -0.83 1.10 13.85
C MET A 60 -1.40 0.74 15.22
N SER A 61 -1.71 -0.51 15.45
CA SER A 61 -2.21 -0.99 16.75
C SER A 61 -3.48 -0.30 17.23
N GLY A 62 -4.43 -0.12 16.35
CA GLY A 62 -5.70 0.45 16.73
C GLY A 62 -5.93 1.82 16.12
N GLY A 63 -6.63 2.69 16.84
CA GLY A 63 -6.99 3.99 16.31
C GLY A 63 -5.79 4.80 15.85
N PHE A 64 -5.98 5.60 14.83
CA PHE A 64 -4.88 6.37 14.27
C PHE A 64 -5.34 7.75 13.83
N ILE A 65 -4.43 8.69 13.97
CA ILE A 65 -4.54 10.00 13.36
C ILE A 65 -3.38 10.09 12.38
N LEU A 66 -3.71 10.19 11.10
CA LEU A 66 -2.70 10.25 10.06
C LEU A 66 -2.28 11.69 9.84
N LEU A 67 -1.25 12.11 10.53
CA LEU A 67 -0.63 13.42 10.32
C LEU A 67 0.64 13.22 9.50
N ASP A 68 0.76 13.99 8.44
CA ASP A 68 1.97 13.98 7.62
C ASP A 68 2.33 12.57 7.14
N ALA A 69 1.30 11.84 6.75
CA ALA A 69 1.45 10.43 6.39
C ALA A 69 1.97 10.27 4.98
N LYS A 70 3.03 9.50 4.83
CA LYS A 70 3.56 9.17 3.52
C LYS A 70 3.77 7.67 3.39
N VAL A 71 3.67 7.18 2.17
CA VAL A 71 3.83 5.77 1.88
C VAL A 71 4.57 5.60 0.56
N LYS A 72 5.47 4.63 0.55
CA LYS A 72 6.15 4.20 -0.66
C LYS A 72 5.59 2.84 -1.05
N VAL A 73 5.05 2.76 -2.25
CA VAL A 73 4.55 1.49 -2.79
C VAL A 73 5.69 0.80 -3.50
N LEU A 74 6.00 -0.40 -3.06
CA LEU A 74 7.12 -1.17 -3.59
C LEU A 74 6.78 -1.74 -4.97
N PRO A 75 7.78 -2.11 -5.76
CA PRO A 75 7.55 -2.76 -7.05
C PRO A 75 6.69 -4.01 -6.90
N THR A 76 5.87 -4.27 -7.89
CA THR A 76 4.96 -5.43 -7.88
C THR A 76 5.26 -6.36 -9.05
N ALA A 77 4.84 -7.60 -8.92
CA ALA A 77 4.88 -8.59 -9.98
C ALA A 77 3.54 -9.29 -10.09
N PRO A 78 2.80 -9.11 -11.17
CA PRO A 78 3.11 -8.25 -12.31
C PRO A 78 3.05 -6.77 -11.97
N ALA A 79 3.63 -5.93 -12.84
CA ALA A 79 3.56 -4.49 -12.65
C ALA A 79 2.12 -4.01 -12.70
N LEU A 80 1.82 -3.01 -11.87
CA LEU A 80 0.47 -2.45 -11.82
C LEU A 80 0.15 -1.69 -13.11
N ARG A 81 -1.04 -1.91 -13.62
CA ARG A 81 -1.58 -1.12 -14.72
C ARG A 81 -1.98 0.26 -14.18
N GLN A 82 -2.19 1.21 -15.08
CA GLN A 82 -2.57 2.56 -14.64
C GLN A 82 -3.86 2.55 -13.82
N SER A 83 -4.85 1.77 -14.22
CA SER A 83 -6.10 1.67 -13.47
C SER A 83 -5.89 1.10 -12.06
N GLU A 84 -4.94 0.17 -11.92
CA GLU A 84 -4.59 -0.39 -10.63
C GLU A 84 -3.82 0.61 -9.76
N ARG A 85 -2.92 1.37 -10.37
CA ARG A 85 -2.23 2.45 -9.66
C ARG A 85 -3.23 3.49 -9.17
N ASP A 86 -4.20 3.85 -9.99
CA ASP A 86 -5.25 4.78 -9.59
C ASP A 86 -6.04 4.25 -8.41
N ALA A 87 -6.35 2.94 -8.41
CA ALA A 87 -7.05 2.31 -7.31
C ALA A 87 -6.22 2.38 -6.01
N VAL A 88 -4.92 2.14 -6.10
CA VAL A 88 -4.01 2.23 -4.95
C VAL A 88 -4.00 3.66 -4.40
N VAL A 89 -3.84 4.65 -5.27
CA VAL A 89 -3.81 6.05 -4.87
C VAL A 89 -5.13 6.44 -4.21
N ASN A 90 -6.25 6.08 -4.81
CA ASN A 90 -7.56 6.41 -4.26
C ASN A 90 -7.76 5.78 -2.88
N ALA A 91 -7.40 4.52 -2.73
CA ALA A 91 -7.53 3.84 -1.44
C ALA A 91 -6.67 4.51 -0.37
N LEU A 92 -5.42 4.81 -0.71
CA LEU A 92 -4.51 5.44 0.25
C LEU A 92 -4.97 6.85 0.63
N ARG A 93 -5.47 7.62 -0.34
CA ARG A 93 -5.99 8.96 -0.05
C ARG A 93 -7.24 8.90 0.81
N ASN A 94 -8.11 7.93 0.55
CA ASN A 94 -9.31 7.74 1.37
C ASN A 94 -8.95 7.44 2.82
N ILE A 95 -7.84 6.74 3.04
CA ILE A 95 -7.37 6.42 4.39
C ILE A 95 -6.74 7.65 5.05
N GLY A 96 -6.11 8.52 4.27
CA GLY A 96 -5.53 9.75 4.80
C GLY A 96 -4.09 10.02 4.39
N PHE A 97 -3.51 9.20 3.52
CA PHE A 97 -2.15 9.45 3.04
C PHE A 97 -2.14 10.59 2.03
N LYS A 98 -1.21 11.51 2.20
CA LYS A 98 -1.08 12.66 1.31
C LYS A 98 0.08 12.52 0.35
N ALA A 99 1.17 11.91 0.79
CA ALA A 99 2.36 11.72 -0.04
C ALA A 99 2.47 10.25 -0.40
N ILE A 100 2.22 9.93 -1.66
CA ILE A 100 2.21 8.57 -2.17
C ILE A 100 3.26 8.49 -3.27
N ARG A 101 4.22 7.59 -3.11
CA ARG A 101 5.27 7.36 -4.10
C ARG A 101 5.24 5.91 -4.53
N PHE A 102 5.45 5.70 -5.82
CA PHE A 102 5.65 4.35 -6.34
C PHE A 102 7.14 4.17 -6.62
N GLU A 103 7.72 3.12 -6.06
CA GLU A 103 9.08 2.77 -6.39
C GLU A 103 9.08 2.13 -7.78
N SER A 104 10.06 2.52 -8.59
CA SER A 104 10.14 2.00 -9.96
C SER A 104 10.50 0.52 -9.94
N ASP A 105 9.82 -0.28 -10.78
CA ASP A 105 10.15 -1.69 -10.95
C ASP A 105 11.52 -1.87 -11.58
N HIS A 106 11.97 -0.88 -12.31
CA HIS A 106 13.30 -0.87 -12.89
C HIS A 106 14.06 0.30 -12.30
N PRO A 107 15.29 0.07 -11.87
CA PRO A 107 16.12 1.19 -11.52
C PRO A 107 16.15 2.05 -12.76
N SER A 108 15.60 3.21 -12.66
CA SER A 108 15.64 4.17 -13.73
C SER A 108 17.08 4.23 -14.21
N PRO A 109 17.35 3.83 -15.43
CA PRO A 109 18.69 3.96 -15.93
C PRO A 109 18.96 5.44 -15.90
N VAL A 110 19.68 5.83 -14.91
CA VAL A 110 19.92 7.19 -14.67
C VAL A 110 20.10 7.85 -15.94
N ALA A 111 19.09 8.40 -16.39
CA ALA A 111 19.23 9.18 -17.55
C ALA A 111 20.25 8.67 -18.39
N ALA A 112 20.16 7.47 -18.28
CA ALA A 112 21.12 7.10 -19.20
C ALA A 112 20.65 7.82 -20.27
#